data_209e61190c2e5e96478ee8e4fc62bf7e
#
_entry.id   209e61190c2e5e96478ee8e4fc62bf7e
#
_cell.length_a   1.000
_cell.length_b   1.000
_cell.length_c   1.000
_cell.angle_alpha   90.00
_cell.angle_beta   90.00
_cell.angle_gamma   90.00
#
_symmetry.space_group_name_H-M   'P 1'
#
loop_
_entity.id
_entity.type
_entity.pdbx_description
1 polymer ?
#
loop_
_entity_poly.entity_id
_entity_poly.type
_entity_poly.pdbx_seq_one_letter_code
_entity_poly.pdbx_strand_id
1 'polypeptide(L)'
;MRARNGPVASANIETLVRPELLLFDLGGVLVDFSGTRDLARFMRVPTGPADILKRWIECPHTTAYEAGDIRAALWAERFVQDWDLTISPDEFLAAFAAWSRGFFPGAVELLAELRPRYRLAALSNSNDLHWKRNQELGVLQEFEFTMASHEIGCCKPQPAIFRSALEKARLSADAVIFFDDQPANVAGAASCGIRAFRVDGVAGVRECLSNEGLI
;
A
#
# COMPACT_ATOMS: atom_id res chain seq x y z
N MET A 1 18.14 -51.61 -36.12
CA MET A 1 17.70 -50.20 -35.96
C MET A 1 17.73 -49.86 -34.47
N ARG A 2 18.72 -49.12 -34.04
CA ARG A 2 18.83 -48.63 -32.64
C ARG A 2 18.29 -47.22 -32.59
N ALA A 3 17.19 -47.00 -31.85
CA ALA A 3 16.67 -45.68 -31.57
C ALA A 3 17.67 -44.90 -30.65
N ARG A 4 18.09 -43.72 -31.10
CA ARG A 4 18.89 -42.81 -30.31
C ARG A 4 17.95 -41.99 -29.46
N ASN A 5 18.00 -42.16 -28.14
CA ASN A 5 17.42 -41.25 -27.18
C ASN A 5 18.21 -39.93 -27.19
N GLY A 6 17.60 -38.88 -27.67
CA GLY A 6 18.14 -37.53 -27.56
C GLY A 6 18.03 -37.04 -26.11
N PRO A 7 18.87 -36.10 -25.68
CA PRO A 7 18.83 -35.57 -24.31
C PRO A 7 17.53 -34.82 -24.07
N VAL A 8 16.84 -35.19 -22.99
CA VAL A 8 15.73 -34.43 -22.43
C VAL A 8 16.27 -33.05 -21.99
N ALA A 9 15.79 -31.99 -22.61
CA ALA A 9 16.12 -30.65 -22.22
C ALA A 9 15.74 -30.44 -20.75
N SER A 10 16.74 -30.20 -19.92
CA SER A 10 16.55 -29.76 -18.53
C SER A 10 15.78 -28.43 -18.57
N ALA A 11 14.56 -28.45 -18.08
CA ALA A 11 13.85 -27.20 -17.80
C ALA A 11 14.73 -26.35 -16.85
N ASN A 12 15.13 -25.17 -17.29
CA ASN A 12 15.78 -24.18 -16.44
C ASN A 12 14.80 -23.86 -15.30
N ILE A 13 15.08 -24.40 -14.13
CA ILE A 13 14.52 -23.87 -12.89
C ILE A 13 15.19 -22.51 -12.73
N GLU A 14 14.52 -21.44 -13.17
CA GLU A 14 14.91 -20.09 -12.80
C GLU A 14 14.98 -20.07 -11.27
N THR A 15 16.18 -19.97 -10.75
CA THR A 15 16.40 -19.85 -9.31
C THR A 15 15.81 -18.52 -8.91
N LEU A 16 14.60 -18.50 -8.35
CA LEU A 16 13.97 -17.30 -7.84
C LEU A 16 14.96 -16.59 -6.90
N VAL A 17 15.32 -15.38 -7.24
CA VAL A 17 16.22 -14.57 -6.40
C VAL A 17 15.55 -14.39 -5.05
N ARG A 18 16.28 -14.69 -3.97
CA ARG A 18 15.77 -14.47 -2.62
C ARG A 18 15.60 -12.96 -2.40
N PRO A 19 14.45 -12.49 -1.93
CA PRO A 19 14.25 -11.07 -1.73
C PRO A 19 15.18 -10.53 -0.64
N GLU A 20 15.67 -9.32 -0.85
CA GLU A 20 16.41 -8.55 0.16
C GLU A 20 15.47 -7.61 0.90
N LEU A 21 14.47 -7.06 0.20
CA LEU A 21 13.51 -6.08 0.72
C LEU A 21 12.07 -6.59 0.61
N LEU A 22 11.35 -6.46 1.72
CA LEU A 22 9.90 -6.56 1.76
C LEU A 22 9.31 -5.16 1.86
N LEU A 23 8.57 -4.76 0.83
CA LEU A 23 7.94 -3.45 0.69
C LEU A 23 6.44 -3.60 0.94
N PHE A 24 5.90 -2.85 1.89
CA PHE A 24 4.51 -2.96 2.31
C PHE A 24 3.72 -1.70 2.00
N ASP A 25 2.49 -1.85 1.52
CA ASP A 25 1.49 -0.84 1.77
C ASP A 25 1.15 -0.79 3.28
N LEU A 26 0.54 0.31 3.71
CA LEU A 26 0.13 0.49 5.10
C LEU A 26 -1.36 0.21 5.30
N GLY A 27 -2.23 1.02 4.72
CA GLY A 27 -3.67 0.92 4.91
C GLY A 27 -4.24 -0.39 4.36
N GLY A 28 -5.00 -1.15 5.17
CA GLY A 28 -5.55 -2.43 4.73
C GLY A 28 -4.56 -3.60 4.71
N VAL A 29 -3.26 -3.35 4.81
CA VAL A 29 -2.21 -4.38 4.88
C VAL A 29 -1.65 -4.52 6.29
N LEU A 30 -1.07 -3.47 6.83
CA LEU A 30 -0.47 -3.46 8.18
C LEU A 30 -1.20 -2.51 9.14
N VAL A 31 -1.90 -1.50 8.63
CA VAL A 31 -2.54 -0.43 9.41
C VAL A 31 -4.05 -0.49 9.27
N ASP A 32 -4.75 -0.44 10.40
CA ASP A 32 -6.21 -0.30 10.44
C ASP A 32 -6.59 1.11 9.99
N PHE A 33 -7.14 1.18 8.79
CA PHE A 33 -7.64 2.39 8.18
C PHE A 33 -9.15 2.32 8.06
N SER A 34 -9.85 3.19 8.80
CA SER A 34 -11.31 3.12 8.90
C SER A 34 -12.07 3.79 7.75
N GLY A 35 -11.38 4.44 6.83
CA GLY A 35 -11.86 5.32 5.75
C GLY A 35 -13.31 5.14 5.29
N THR A 36 -13.62 4.02 4.64
CA THR A 36 -14.98 3.78 4.10
C THR A 36 -16.03 3.67 5.19
N ARG A 37 -15.69 3.11 6.37
CA ARG A 37 -16.63 2.95 7.50
C ARG A 37 -16.99 4.29 8.12
N ASP A 38 -16.01 5.16 8.31
CA ASP A 38 -16.21 6.46 8.93
C ASP A 38 -16.84 7.45 7.93
N LEU A 39 -16.44 7.40 6.65
CA LEU A 39 -17.03 8.22 5.60
C LEU A 39 -18.53 7.96 5.42
N ALA A 40 -18.95 6.69 5.50
CA ALA A 40 -20.35 6.30 5.39
C ALA A 40 -21.27 7.02 6.40
N ARG A 41 -20.74 7.40 7.57
CA ARG A 41 -21.52 8.11 8.63
C ARG A 41 -21.87 9.54 8.25
N PHE A 42 -21.11 10.15 7.35
CA PHE A 42 -21.30 11.54 6.94
C PHE A 42 -22.06 11.66 5.62
N MET A 43 -22.35 10.55 4.94
CA MET A 43 -23.05 10.56 3.67
C MET A 43 -24.54 10.78 3.89
N ARG A 44 -25.13 11.70 3.11
CA ARG A 44 -26.58 11.96 3.15
C ARG A 44 -27.41 10.76 2.69
N VAL A 45 -26.90 10.02 1.73
CA VAL A 45 -27.53 8.80 1.22
C VAL A 45 -26.71 7.59 1.69
N PRO A 46 -27.34 6.61 2.36
CA PRO A 46 -26.65 5.39 2.76
C PRO A 46 -25.99 4.70 1.55
N THR A 47 -24.67 4.52 1.62
CA THR A 47 -23.87 3.96 0.53
C THR A 47 -23.03 2.81 1.08
N GLY A 48 -22.94 1.71 0.33
CA GLY A 48 -22.19 0.54 0.72
C GLY A 48 -20.67 0.76 0.68
N PRO A 49 -19.87 0.02 1.48
CA PRO A 49 -18.43 0.18 1.55
C PRO A 49 -17.73 0.02 0.19
N ALA A 50 -18.20 -0.90 -0.66
CA ALA A 50 -17.62 -1.13 -1.98
C ALA A 50 -17.81 0.06 -2.93
N ASP A 51 -19.00 0.69 -2.91
CA ASP A 51 -19.29 1.87 -3.72
C ASP A 51 -18.52 3.10 -3.21
N ILE A 52 -18.37 3.23 -1.89
CA ILE A 52 -17.55 4.27 -1.27
C ILE A 52 -16.09 4.09 -1.71
N LEU A 53 -15.53 2.89 -1.62
CA LEU A 53 -14.15 2.62 -2.03
C LEU A 53 -13.93 2.90 -3.51
N LYS A 54 -14.83 2.45 -4.37
CA LYS A 54 -14.76 2.73 -5.81
C LYS A 54 -14.74 4.23 -6.07
N ARG A 55 -15.70 4.97 -5.51
CA ARG A 55 -15.80 6.43 -5.66
C ARG A 55 -14.58 7.15 -5.10
N TRP A 56 -13.99 6.64 -4.00
CA TRP A 56 -12.74 7.17 -3.42
C TRP A 56 -11.57 7.06 -4.39
N ILE A 57 -11.37 5.86 -4.95
CA ILE A 57 -10.27 5.58 -5.90
C ILE A 57 -10.43 6.43 -7.18
N GLU A 58 -11.66 6.64 -7.64
CA GLU A 58 -11.97 7.41 -8.85
C GLU A 58 -12.03 8.93 -8.59
N CYS A 59 -11.90 9.39 -7.34
CA CYS A 59 -12.03 10.82 -6.99
C CYS A 59 -10.75 11.59 -7.36
N PRO A 60 -10.81 12.53 -8.34
CA PRO A 60 -9.63 13.27 -8.78
C PRO A 60 -9.08 14.21 -7.70
N HIS A 61 -9.93 14.72 -6.82
CA HIS A 61 -9.50 15.58 -5.71
C HIS A 61 -8.74 14.79 -4.65
N THR A 62 -9.14 13.53 -4.39
CA THR A 62 -8.41 12.63 -3.49
C THR A 62 -7.05 12.30 -4.08
N THR A 63 -7.00 11.93 -5.37
CA THR A 63 -5.72 11.67 -6.05
C THR A 63 -4.78 12.88 -6.00
N ALA A 64 -5.30 14.09 -6.27
CA ALA A 64 -4.51 15.32 -6.20
C ALA A 64 -4.00 15.61 -4.78
N TYR A 65 -4.79 15.31 -3.75
CA TYR A 65 -4.37 15.48 -2.36
C TYR A 65 -3.33 14.44 -1.95
N GLU A 66 -3.52 13.19 -2.33
CA GLU A 66 -2.55 12.10 -2.08
C GLU A 66 -1.26 12.25 -2.91
N ALA A 67 -1.30 13.00 -4.03
CA ALA A 67 -0.11 13.39 -4.77
C ALA A 67 0.59 14.64 -4.22
N GLY A 68 -0.02 15.33 -3.24
CA GLY A 68 0.51 16.58 -2.68
C GLY A 68 0.26 17.83 -3.53
N ASP A 69 -0.55 17.71 -4.61
CA ASP A 69 -0.84 18.83 -5.53
C ASP A 69 -1.75 19.90 -4.91
N ILE A 70 -2.59 19.49 -3.95
CA ILE A 70 -3.51 20.41 -3.24
C ILE A 70 -3.40 20.23 -1.73
N ARG A 71 -3.71 21.28 -1.00
CA ARG A 71 -3.70 21.29 0.48
C ARG A 71 -4.98 20.69 1.04
N ALA A 72 -4.91 20.16 2.25
CA ALA A 72 -6.01 19.55 2.99
C ALA A 72 -7.30 20.40 3.00
N ALA A 73 -7.21 21.71 3.27
CA ALA A 73 -8.37 22.60 3.32
C ALA A 73 -9.12 22.63 1.98
N LEU A 74 -8.40 22.86 0.87
CA LEU A 74 -9.01 22.89 -0.47
C LEU A 74 -9.58 21.54 -0.87
N TRP A 75 -8.87 20.45 -0.52
CA TRP A 75 -9.39 19.10 -0.74
C TRP A 75 -10.70 18.87 0.01
N ALA A 76 -10.74 19.22 1.30
CA ALA A 76 -11.93 19.00 2.13
C ALA A 76 -13.14 19.81 1.64
N GLU A 77 -12.95 21.08 1.24
CA GLU A 77 -14.02 21.90 0.66
C GLU A 77 -14.65 21.22 -0.56
N ARG A 78 -13.81 20.76 -1.51
CA ARG A 78 -14.27 20.08 -2.73
C ARG A 78 -14.89 18.73 -2.42
N PHE A 79 -14.23 17.95 -1.55
CA PHE A 79 -14.65 16.60 -1.21
C PHE A 79 -16.02 16.60 -0.51
N VAL A 80 -16.23 17.47 0.48
CA VAL A 80 -17.50 17.58 1.20
C VAL A 80 -18.63 17.96 0.25
N GLN A 81 -18.37 18.89 -0.66
CA GLN A 81 -19.35 19.31 -1.68
C GLN A 81 -19.66 18.19 -2.67
N ASP A 82 -18.64 17.59 -3.27
CA ASP A 82 -18.81 16.56 -4.31
C ASP A 82 -19.46 15.29 -3.77
N TRP A 83 -19.20 14.98 -2.49
CA TRP A 83 -19.74 13.79 -1.85
C TRP A 83 -21.07 14.03 -1.12
N ASP A 84 -21.57 15.25 -1.12
CA ASP A 84 -22.81 15.67 -0.41
C ASP A 84 -22.79 15.22 1.06
N LEU A 85 -21.68 15.53 1.75
CA LEU A 85 -21.52 15.14 3.15
C LEU A 85 -22.36 16.06 4.07
N THR A 86 -22.76 15.53 5.21
CA THR A 86 -23.64 16.21 6.19
C THR A 86 -22.88 17.05 7.20
N ILE A 87 -21.55 17.20 7.06
CA ILE A 87 -20.66 17.93 7.96
C ILE A 87 -19.90 19.01 7.20
N SER A 88 -19.37 19.97 7.91
CA SER A 88 -18.50 21.01 7.35
C SER A 88 -17.13 20.47 6.94
N PRO A 89 -16.38 21.18 6.06
CA PRO A 89 -15.01 20.82 5.71
C PRO A 89 -14.08 20.69 6.91
N ASP A 90 -14.17 21.57 7.89
CA ASP A 90 -13.34 21.54 9.10
C ASP A 90 -13.65 20.34 9.99
N GLU A 91 -14.94 20.04 10.20
CA GLU A 91 -15.37 18.84 10.93
C GLU A 91 -14.94 17.56 10.20
N PHE A 92 -15.01 17.56 8.85
CA PHE A 92 -14.55 16.45 8.04
C PHE A 92 -13.04 16.23 8.20
N LEU A 93 -12.21 17.29 8.12
CA LEU A 93 -10.76 17.19 8.31
C LEU A 93 -10.40 16.65 9.70
N ALA A 94 -11.08 17.13 10.74
CA ALA A 94 -10.86 16.64 12.10
C ALA A 94 -11.17 15.15 12.23
N ALA A 95 -12.27 14.68 11.63
CA ALA A 95 -12.63 13.26 11.61
C ALA A 95 -11.64 12.44 10.75
N PHE A 96 -11.32 12.94 9.56
CA PHE A 96 -10.43 12.29 8.58
C PHE A 96 -9.03 12.04 9.16
N ALA A 97 -8.46 13.02 9.87
CA ALA A 97 -7.14 12.86 10.50
C ALA A 97 -7.05 11.68 11.47
N ALA A 98 -8.18 11.25 12.04
CA ALA A 98 -8.25 10.14 12.98
C ALA A 98 -8.49 8.76 12.33
N TRP A 99 -8.63 8.67 11.00
CA TRP A 99 -8.97 7.40 10.33
C TRP A 99 -7.83 6.38 10.34
N SER A 100 -6.57 6.79 10.43
CA SER A 100 -5.48 5.89 10.73
C SER A 100 -5.47 5.56 12.22
N ARG A 101 -5.63 4.27 12.56
CA ARG A 101 -5.78 3.76 13.94
C ARG A 101 -4.55 3.05 14.46
N GLY A 102 -3.48 2.99 13.65
CA GLY A 102 -2.26 2.28 13.95
C GLY A 102 -2.26 0.86 13.38
N PHE A 103 -1.33 0.06 13.83
CA PHE A 103 -1.16 -1.30 13.34
C PHE A 103 -2.37 -2.20 13.63
N PHE A 104 -2.67 -3.09 12.70
CA PHE A 104 -3.49 -4.25 12.98
C PHE A 104 -2.83 -5.14 14.04
N PRO A 105 -3.63 -5.88 14.83
CA PRO A 105 -3.10 -6.89 15.74
C PRO A 105 -2.18 -7.89 15.00
N GLY A 106 -1.00 -8.15 15.56
CA GLY A 106 0.00 -9.06 15.00
C GLY A 106 0.94 -8.45 13.96
N ALA A 107 0.75 -7.19 13.56
CA ALA A 107 1.63 -6.54 12.57
C ALA A 107 3.04 -6.29 13.13
N VAL A 108 3.16 -5.80 14.34
CA VAL A 108 4.46 -5.53 14.99
C VAL A 108 5.23 -6.82 15.19
N GLU A 109 4.55 -7.90 15.62
CA GLU A 109 5.14 -9.21 15.79
C GLU A 109 5.62 -9.80 14.45
N LEU A 110 4.84 -9.62 13.37
CA LEU A 110 5.26 -10.04 12.03
C LEU A 110 6.51 -9.27 11.58
N LEU A 111 6.53 -7.94 11.71
CA LEU A 111 7.68 -7.12 11.33
C LEU A 111 8.93 -7.50 12.14
N ALA A 112 8.78 -7.76 13.45
CA ALA A 112 9.88 -8.21 14.31
C ALA A 112 10.44 -9.59 13.89
N GLU A 113 9.59 -10.52 13.45
CA GLU A 113 9.98 -11.84 12.92
C GLU A 113 10.75 -11.72 11.59
N LEU A 114 10.37 -10.77 10.73
CA LEU A 114 10.97 -10.59 9.40
C LEU A 114 12.29 -9.82 9.43
N ARG A 115 12.43 -8.85 10.32
CA ARG A 115 13.57 -7.91 10.40
C ARG A 115 14.97 -8.57 10.47
N PRO A 116 15.18 -9.74 11.11
CA PRO A 116 16.50 -10.39 11.10
C PRO A 116 16.92 -10.94 9.73
N ARG A 117 15.99 -11.10 8.79
CA ARG A 117 16.21 -11.76 7.49
C ARG A 117 16.04 -10.85 6.30
N TYR A 118 15.28 -9.77 6.44
CA TYR A 118 14.88 -8.87 5.35
C TYR A 118 14.96 -7.42 5.79
N ARG A 119 15.30 -6.54 4.85
CA ARG A 119 15.04 -5.12 4.97
C ARG A 119 13.53 -4.88 4.86
N LEU A 120 12.98 -3.99 5.66
CA LEU A 120 11.55 -3.70 5.69
C LEU A 120 11.32 -2.23 5.33
N ALA A 121 10.43 -1.97 4.37
CA ALA A 121 10.07 -0.61 3.99
C ALA A 121 8.56 -0.48 3.76
N ALA A 122 8.05 0.76 3.80
CA ALA A 122 6.66 1.05 3.50
C ALA A 122 6.54 2.02 2.33
N LEU A 123 5.55 1.77 1.44
CA LEU A 123 5.16 2.61 0.32
C LEU A 123 3.64 2.79 0.30
N SER A 124 3.15 3.97 0.65
CA SER A 124 1.72 4.21 0.82
C SER A 124 1.22 5.39 0.00
N ASN A 125 0.04 5.23 -0.63
CA ASN A 125 -0.75 6.37 -1.05
C ASN A 125 -1.31 7.02 0.22
N SER A 126 -0.83 8.21 0.52
CA SER A 126 -1.11 8.89 1.78
C SER A 126 -1.04 10.41 1.61
N ASN A 127 -1.42 11.11 2.65
CA ASN A 127 -1.43 12.56 2.73
C ASN A 127 -0.77 13.03 4.03
N ASP A 128 -0.55 14.33 4.16
CA ASP A 128 0.14 14.95 5.29
C ASP A 128 -0.53 14.65 6.64
N LEU A 129 -1.87 14.60 6.70
CA LEU A 129 -2.61 14.34 7.95
C LEU A 129 -2.42 12.89 8.42
N HIS A 130 -2.63 11.91 7.53
CA HIS A 130 -2.47 10.49 7.87
C HIS A 130 -1.00 10.12 8.07
N TRP A 131 -0.08 10.75 7.32
CA TRP A 131 1.35 10.50 7.48
C TRP A 131 1.84 10.96 8.84
N LYS A 132 1.45 12.18 9.25
CA LYS A 132 1.70 12.70 10.60
C LYS A 132 1.09 11.79 11.67
N ARG A 133 -0.15 11.34 11.47
CA ARG A 133 -0.82 10.44 12.40
C ARG A 133 -0.09 9.09 12.54
N ASN A 134 0.37 8.50 11.44
CA ASN A 134 1.16 7.26 11.45
C ASN A 134 2.50 7.46 12.17
N GLN A 135 3.12 8.61 12.04
CA GLN A 135 4.33 8.95 12.78
C GLN A 135 4.07 9.04 14.30
N GLU A 136 2.99 9.72 14.70
CA GLU A 136 2.58 9.84 16.11
C GLU A 136 2.25 8.48 16.75
N LEU A 137 1.69 7.56 15.96
CA LEU A 137 1.34 6.20 16.39
C LEU A 137 2.52 5.22 16.36
N GLY A 138 3.73 5.66 15.99
CA GLY A 138 4.91 4.80 15.95
C GLY A 138 4.97 3.85 14.75
N VAL A 139 4.09 4.00 13.76
CA VAL A 139 4.03 3.10 12.60
C VAL A 139 5.27 3.22 11.72
N LEU A 140 5.71 4.45 11.44
CA LEU A 140 6.79 4.70 10.48
C LEU A 140 8.17 4.26 11.02
N GLN A 141 8.34 4.19 12.32
CA GLN A 141 9.59 3.80 12.99
C GLN A 141 9.91 2.31 12.87
N GLU A 142 8.93 1.50 12.47
CA GLU A 142 9.12 0.05 12.30
C GLU A 142 9.83 -0.33 10.98
N PHE A 143 10.10 0.65 10.12
CA PHE A 143 10.70 0.43 8.81
C PHE A 143 12.08 1.07 8.68
N GLU A 144 12.95 0.47 7.85
CA GLU A 144 14.24 1.06 7.50
C GLU A 144 14.06 2.40 6.78
N PHE A 145 13.06 2.45 5.90
CA PHE A 145 12.60 3.69 5.28
C PHE A 145 11.11 3.62 4.93
N THR A 146 10.51 4.78 4.81
CA THR A 146 9.11 4.94 4.43
C THR A 146 8.99 5.95 3.30
N MET A 147 7.95 5.79 2.47
CA MET A 147 7.66 6.65 1.32
C MET A 147 6.15 6.90 1.23
N ALA A 148 5.79 8.17 1.14
CA ALA A 148 4.41 8.61 0.96
C ALA A 148 4.23 9.28 -0.40
N SER A 149 3.11 9.02 -1.06
CA SER A 149 2.80 9.57 -2.38
C SER A 149 2.84 11.09 -2.41
N HIS A 150 2.32 11.77 -1.37
CA HIS A 150 2.29 13.24 -1.29
C HIS A 150 3.68 13.88 -1.16
N GLU A 151 4.69 13.15 -0.67
CA GLU A 151 6.08 13.61 -0.61
C GLU A 151 6.82 13.38 -1.94
N ILE A 152 6.38 12.36 -2.71
CA ILE A 152 7.00 11.96 -3.98
C ILE A 152 6.38 12.73 -5.15
N GLY A 153 5.12 13.18 -5.04
CA GLY A 153 4.39 13.84 -6.12
C GLY A 153 3.73 12.87 -7.10
N CYS A 154 3.58 11.59 -6.74
CA CYS A 154 2.85 10.61 -7.55
C CYS A 154 2.32 9.45 -6.70
N CYS A 155 1.20 8.86 -7.16
CA CYS A 155 0.51 7.78 -6.46
C CYS A 155 0.73 6.43 -7.13
N LYS A 156 0.65 5.33 -6.37
CA LYS A 156 0.38 4.00 -6.91
C LYS A 156 -0.97 4.07 -7.64
N PRO A 157 -1.16 3.39 -8.79
CA PRO A 157 -0.27 2.41 -9.42
C PRO A 157 0.73 2.97 -10.43
N GLN A 158 1.03 4.27 -10.44
CA GLN A 158 1.94 4.86 -11.42
C GLN A 158 3.34 4.25 -11.32
N PRO A 159 3.97 3.83 -12.44
CA PRO A 159 5.30 3.22 -12.41
C PRO A 159 6.39 4.08 -11.77
N ALA A 160 6.23 5.41 -11.79
CA ALA A 160 7.20 6.35 -11.23
C ALA A 160 7.43 6.13 -9.73
N ILE A 161 6.35 5.87 -8.94
CA ILE A 161 6.47 5.67 -7.49
C ILE A 161 7.26 4.39 -7.14
N PHE A 162 7.07 3.32 -7.92
CA PHE A 162 7.80 2.06 -7.72
C PHE A 162 9.28 2.21 -8.12
N ARG A 163 9.58 2.92 -9.21
CA ARG A 163 10.97 3.24 -9.57
C ARG A 163 11.67 4.06 -8.50
N SER A 164 11.00 5.07 -7.93
CA SER A 164 11.54 5.83 -6.80
C SER A 164 11.80 4.97 -5.57
N ALA A 165 10.95 3.95 -5.31
CA ALA A 165 11.17 3.01 -4.23
C ALA A 165 12.41 2.12 -4.47
N LEU A 166 12.59 1.60 -5.70
CA LEU A 166 13.78 0.83 -6.08
C LEU A 166 15.07 1.65 -5.98
N GLU A 167 15.04 2.90 -6.44
CA GLU A 167 16.17 3.84 -6.34
C GLU A 167 16.54 4.11 -4.87
N LYS A 168 15.55 4.40 -4.03
CA LYS A 168 15.75 4.62 -2.59
C LYS A 168 16.31 3.37 -1.89
N ALA A 169 15.81 2.19 -2.25
CA ALA A 169 16.29 0.91 -1.74
C ALA A 169 17.69 0.56 -2.25
N ARG A 170 18.09 1.10 -3.42
CA ARG A 170 19.29 0.72 -4.19
C ARG A 170 19.31 -0.76 -4.55
N LEU A 171 18.16 -1.27 -4.97
CA LEU A 171 17.95 -2.67 -5.34
C LEU A 171 17.36 -2.78 -6.74
N SER A 172 17.61 -3.93 -7.38
CA SER A 172 16.89 -4.34 -8.59
C SER A 172 15.49 -4.85 -8.22
N ALA A 173 14.60 -4.84 -9.18
CA ALA A 173 13.18 -5.18 -8.93
C ALA A 173 12.98 -6.63 -8.45
N ASP A 174 13.81 -7.55 -8.93
CA ASP A 174 13.78 -8.98 -8.57
C ASP A 174 14.19 -9.27 -7.12
N ALA A 175 14.92 -8.34 -6.48
CA ALA A 175 15.28 -8.40 -5.07
C ALA A 175 14.20 -7.85 -4.13
N VAL A 176 13.05 -7.37 -4.66
CA VAL A 176 11.97 -6.74 -3.88
C VAL A 176 10.69 -7.54 -4.00
N ILE A 177 10.00 -7.72 -2.88
CA ILE A 177 8.60 -8.18 -2.85
C ILE A 177 7.73 -7.04 -2.33
N PHE A 178 6.60 -6.81 -3.01
CA PHE A 178 5.62 -5.80 -2.64
C PHE A 178 4.29 -6.43 -2.23
N PHE A 179 3.71 -5.94 -1.14
CA PHE A 179 2.41 -6.36 -0.61
C PHE A 179 1.43 -5.18 -0.59
N ASP A 180 0.25 -5.36 -1.19
CA ASP A 180 -0.78 -4.32 -1.27
C ASP A 180 -2.17 -4.98 -1.37
N ASP A 181 -3.22 -4.35 -0.85
CA ASP A 181 -4.59 -4.85 -0.91
C ASP A 181 -5.29 -4.52 -2.24
N GLN A 182 -4.77 -3.51 -2.98
CA GLN A 182 -5.37 -3.03 -4.23
C GLN A 182 -4.78 -3.73 -5.46
N PRO A 183 -5.61 -4.43 -6.26
CA PRO A 183 -5.13 -5.14 -7.47
C PRO A 183 -4.40 -4.23 -8.46
N ALA A 184 -4.82 -2.96 -8.58
CA ALA A 184 -4.19 -2.00 -9.49
C ALA A 184 -2.74 -1.69 -9.07
N ASN A 185 -2.48 -1.56 -7.76
CA ASN A 185 -1.15 -1.30 -7.22
C ASN A 185 -0.22 -2.49 -7.42
N VAL A 186 -0.74 -3.71 -7.20
CA VAL A 186 -0.01 -4.97 -7.46
C VAL A 186 0.39 -5.06 -8.94
N ALA A 187 -0.55 -4.78 -9.85
CA ALA A 187 -0.27 -4.77 -11.30
C ALA A 187 0.74 -3.68 -11.68
N GLY A 188 0.66 -2.49 -11.06
CA GLY A 188 1.62 -1.39 -11.25
C GLY A 188 3.04 -1.77 -10.84
N ALA A 189 3.20 -2.39 -9.68
CA ALA A 189 4.49 -2.90 -9.20
C ALA A 189 5.04 -4.00 -10.12
N ALA A 190 4.20 -4.96 -10.52
CA ALA A 190 4.57 -6.05 -11.42
C ALA A 190 5.04 -5.51 -12.79
N SER A 191 4.44 -4.43 -13.31
CA SER A 191 4.88 -3.78 -14.55
C SER A 191 6.28 -3.18 -14.47
N CYS A 192 6.79 -2.96 -13.25
CA CYS A 192 8.16 -2.52 -12.98
C CYS A 192 9.13 -3.69 -12.68
N GLY A 193 8.67 -4.94 -12.82
CA GLY A 193 9.48 -6.14 -12.56
C GLY A 193 9.53 -6.56 -11.08
N ILE A 194 8.78 -5.87 -10.19
CA ILE A 194 8.73 -6.22 -8.77
C ILE A 194 7.79 -7.43 -8.60
N ARG A 195 8.20 -8.42 -7.83
CA ARG A 195 7.31 -9.48 -7.36
C ARG A 195 6.26 -8.89 -6.42
N ALA A 196 4.99 -8.89 -6.82
CA ALA A 196 3.95 -8.19 -6.08
C ALA A 196 2.77 -9.13 -5.79
N PHE A 197 2.24 -9.05 -4.56
CA PHE A 197 1.16 -9.91 -4.10
C PHE A 197 0.02 -9.08 -3.54
N ARG A 198 -1.19 -9.45 -3.95
CA ARG A 198 -2.38 -8.94 -3.30
C ARG A 198 -2.59 -9.67 -1.98
N VAL A 199 -2.73 -8.93 -0.90
CA VAL A 199 -2.93 -9.45 0.45
C VAL A 199 -4.07 -8.70 1.14
N ASP A 200 -4.64 -9.30 2.18
CA ASP A 200 -5.68 -8.68 3.01
C ASP A 200 -5.24 -8.79 4.48
N GLY A 201 -4.80 -7.68 5.02
CA GLY A 201 -4.30 -7.58 6.39
C GLY A 201 -3.07 -8.44 6.68
N VAL A 202 -2.71 -8.50 7.95
CA VAL A 202 -1.52 -9.22 8.45
C VAL A 202 -1.60 -10.72 8.16
N ALA A 203 -2.79 -11.31 8.24
CA ALA A 203 -2.99 -12.74 7.97
C ALA A 203 -2.65 -13.08 6.51
N GLY A 204 -3.11 -12.24 5.56
CA GLY A 204 -2.81 -12.42 4.14
C GLY A 204 -1.31 -12.27 3.84
N VAL A 205 -0.62 -11.34 4.52
CA VAL A 205 0.85 -11.23 4.39
C VAL A 205 1.55 -12.50 4.89
N ARG A 206 1.16 -13.03 6.06
CA ARG A 206 1.74 -14.27 6.61
C ARG A 206 1.52 -15.46 5.68
N GLU A 207 0.31 -15.64 5.19
CA GLU A 207 -0.02 -16.70 4.26
C GLU A 207 0.82 -16.62 2.99
N CYS A 208 0.94 -15.44 2.40
CA CYS A 208 1.76 -15.21 1.22
C CYS A 208 3.24 -15.55 1.49
N LEU A 209 3.82 -15.04 2.59
CA LEU A 209 5.21 -15.32 2.95
C LEU A 209 5.47 -16.81 3.18
N SER A 210 4.53 -17.51 3.78
CA SER A 210 4.62 -18.98 3.99
C SER A 210 4.57 -19.74 2.66
N ASN A 211 3.65 -19.36 1.76
CA ASN A 211 3.54 -19.97 0.42
C ASN A 211 4.80 -19.75 -0.43
N GLU A 212 5.46 -18.63 -0.26
CA GLU A 212 6.74 -18.29 -0.92
C GLU A 212 7.97 -18.91 -0.21
N GLY A 213 7.79 -19.61 0.92
CA GLY A 213 8.88 -20.20 1.69
C GLY A 213 9.80 -19.19 2.36
N LEU A 214 9.27 -18.02 2.70
CA LEU A 214 10.01 -16.91 3.29
C LEU A 214 9.93 -16.85 4.82
N ILE A 215 8.91 -17.51 5.39
CA ILE A 215 8.76 -17.77 6.84
C ILE A 215 8.47 -19.21 7.11
#